data_534e094c92448f1dcaa6483721aaee02
#
_entry.id   534e094c92448f1dcaa6483721aaee02
#
_cell.length_a   1.000
_cell.length_b   1.000
_cell.length_c   1.000
_cell.angle_alpha   90.00
_cell.angle_beta   90.00
_cell.angle_gamma   90.00
#
_symmetry.space_group_name_H-M   'P 1'
#
loop_
_entity.id
_entity.type
_entity.pdbx_description
1 polymer ?
#
loop_
_entity_poly.entity_id
_entity_poly.type
_entity_poly.pdbx_seq_one_letter_code
_entity_poly.pdbx_strand_id
1 'polypeptide(L)'
;MIAGVAHGFLLSDGKFTSYEFPGASSTQAYGISARGDIVGRYVAGSVTHGFLLSGGQFSAIDFPGATYTAAYFVNTTDDILGQYQIDGVFHSYLMARRARHGTHYTVTDLGALGGSSSIAFGINNAGGITGAANVASEDQHPFVWYAGKMTDLGTSGGPNGSAGGPNGSNETAGAVESSTMDPLGEDFCGYGTHLVCLGVIWRDGVMTQLSTLGGNNAQANTLNNRGQVVGVGETNVRDSSCPAPQLLQFQAVAWGPRDGEIQVLPPLRGDTVGFALGNNDKGQVVGSTGTCTNTAVAPFAIGPHAVLWDHGTPIALGTLGGKTAAAGKSINNRGEVVGGSFLADEKTFHSYLWSKETGMLDTGSIGSDLSAYPGAINDSGQVVGASCDTDLSGNCRAYIWQYLREGSSTRAVLTDLNTLIPSDSPLYLVFGFGINDAGEIVGLAVDQRTGDTHAFLATPTSSGSSASPAGQSLSSPWRISEKARNLLRRRMFVGAGQ
;
A
#
# COMPACT_ATOMS: atom_id res chain seq x y z
N MET A 1 32.60 3.59 -12.51
CA MET A 1 31.84 4.83 -12.69
C MET A 1 31.35 4.83 -14.13
N ILE A 2 30.15 4.42 -14.38
CA ILE A 2 29.50 4.67 -15.65
C ILE A 2 28.56 5.86 -15.37
N ALA A 3 29.03 7.01 -15.77
CA ALA A 3 28.49 8.35 -15.65
C ALA A 3 26.98 8.44 -15.32
N GLY A 4 26.65 8.72 -14.07
CA GLY A 4 25.40 9.43 -13.70
C GLY A 4 24.08 8.73 -14.02
N VAL A 5 24.05 7.41 -14.20
CA VAL A 5 22.86 6.66 -14.60
C VAL A 5 22.31 5.87 -13.42
N ALA A 6 21.01 6.00 -13.18
CA ALA A 6 20.25 5.27 -12.17
C ALA A 6 19.77 3.91 -12.73
N HIS A 7 19.98 2.81 -12.01
CA HIS A 7 19.72 1.46 -12.47
C HIS A 7 18.66 0.76 -11.64
N GLY A 8 17.76 -0.02 -12.29
CA GLY A 8 16.94 -1.02 -11.65
C GLY A 8 17.70 -2.36 -11.53
N PHE A 9 17.31 -3.26 -10.62
CA PHE A 9 17.92 -4.58 -10.57
C PHE A 9 16.97 -5.67 -10.06
N LEU A 10 17.34 -6.90 -10.38
CA LEU A 10 16.71 -8.14 -9.96
C LEU A 10 17.70 -8.94 -9.12
N LEU A 11 17.27 -9.46 -7.99
CA LEU A 11 17.96 -10.53 -7.29
C LEU A 11 17.26 -11.86 -7.60
N SER A 12 17.94 -12.75 -8.33
CA SER A 12 17.50 -14.11 -8.57
C SER A 12 18.64 -15.06 -8.24
N ASP A 13 18.36 -16.16 -7.53
CA ASP A 13 19.33 -17.19 -7.15
C ASP A 13 20.61 -16.63 -6.44
N GLY A 14 20.46 -15.65 -5.52
CA GLY A 14 21.56 -15.02 -4.79
C GLY A 14 22.47 -14.17 -5.65
N LYS A 15 22.10 -13.96 -6.89
CA LYS A 15 22.85 -13.14 -7.83
C LYS A 15 22.06 -11.90 -8.13
N PHE A 16 22.66 -10.75 -7.79
CA PHE A 16 22.17 -9.47 -8.26
C PHE A 16 22.45 -9.32 -9.74
N THR A 17 21.44 -8.97 -10.47
CA THR A 17 21.57 -8.49 -11.83
C THR A 17 21.03 -7.07 -11.84
N SER A 18 21.90 -6.09 -12.02
CA SER A 18 21.45 -4.73 -12.26
C SER A 18 20.82 -4.66 -13.64
N TYR A 19 19.69 -4.03 -13.71
CA TYR A 19 19.01 -3.79 -14.96
C TYR A 19 18.94 -2.29 -15.19
N GLU A 20 19.52 -1.92 -16.28
CA GLU A 20 19.46 -0.58 -16.82
C GLU A 20 18.79 -0.66 -18.15
N PHE A 21 17.74 0.11 -18.33
CA PHE A 21 17.23 0.26 -19.69
C PHE A 21 18.31 0.92 -20.54
N PRO A 22 18.69 0.32 -21.67
CA PRO A 22 19.83 0.78 -22.46
C PRO A 22 19.74 2.27 -22.81
N GLY A 23 20.72 3.06 -22.37
CA GLY A 23 20.79 4.50 -22.63
C GLY A 23 19.96 5.39 -21.71
N ALA A 24 19.39 4.83 -20.66
CA ALA A 24 18.63 5.59 -19.67
C ALA A 24 19.51 6.32 -18.68
N SER A 25 19.07 7.48 -18.21
CA SER A 25 19.66 8.21 -17.08
C SER A 25 19.08 7.78 -15.72
N SER A 26 17.99 7.02 -15.74
CA SER A 26 17.31 6.52 -14.54
C SER A 26 16.38 5.36 -14.91
N THR A 27 16.37 4.27 -14.12
CA THR A 27 15.45 3.14 -14.27
C THR A 27 14.81 2.81 -12.92
N GLN A 28 13.47 2.69 -12.86
CA GLN A 28 12.71 2.42 -11.63
C GLN A 28 11.68 1.32 -11.88
N ALA A 29 11.70 0.26 -11.07
CA ALA A 29 10.70 -0.82 -11.12
C ALA A 29 9.56 -0.55 -10.14
N TYR A 30 8.31 -0.89 -10.52
CA TYR A 30 7.13 -0.66 -9.70
C TYR A 30 6.30 -1.92 -9.43
N GLY A 31 6.31 -2.88 -10.35
CA GLY A 31 5.53 -4.10 -10.24
C GLY A 31 6.27 -5.32 -10.79
N ILE A 32 5.91 -6.50 -10.29
CA ILE A 32 6.41 -7.78 -10.76
C ILE A 32 5.26 -8.78 -10.86
N SER A 33 5.24 -9.57 -11.94
CA SER A 33 4.29 -10.66 -12.11
C SER A 33 4.73 -11.93 -11.38
N ALA A 34 3.80 -12.89 -11.21
CA ALA A 34 4.11 -14.21 -10.66
C ALA A 34 5.12 -15.03 -11.51
N ARG A 35 5.45 -14.57 -12.71
CA ARG A 35 6.45 -15.17 -13.60
C ARG A 35 7.81 -14.49 -13.54
N GLY A 36 7.94 -13.44 -12.73
CA GLY A 36 9.16 -12.65 -12.62
C GLY A 36 9.31 -11.56 -13.68
N ASP A 37 8.26 -11.25 -14.45
CA ASP A 37 8.26 -10.11 -15.36
C ASP A 37 8.14 -8.81 -14.54
N ILE A 38 9.02 -7.85 -14.80
CA ILE A 38 9.12 -6.60 -14.04
C ILE A 38 8.64 -5.44 -14.90
N VAL A 39 7.85 -4.55 -14.30
CA VAL A 39 7.40 -3.31 -14.94
C VAL A 39 7.82 -2.08 -14.15
N GLY A 40 7.99 -0.96 -14.84
CA GLY A 40 8.43 0.26 -14.20
C GLY A 40 8.53 1.43 -15.19
N ARG A 41 9.43 2.35 -14.88
CA ARG A 41 9.75 3.48 -15.76
C ARG A 41 11.25 3.70 -15.88
N TYR A 42 11.66 4.37 -16.95
CA TYR A 42 13.02 4.87 -17.14
C TYR A 42 13.01 6.28 -17.72
N VAL A 43 14.10 7.00 -17.56
CA VAL A 43 14.28 8.35 -18.11
C VAL A 43 15.34 8.32 -19.19
N ALA A 44 15.00 8.80 -20.39
CA ALA A 44 15.94 9.02 -21.47
C ALA A 44 15.81 10.46 -21.97
N GLY A 45 16.89 11.24 -21.87
CA GLY A 45 16.83 12.69 -22.10
C GLY A 45 15.92 13.39 -21.10
N SER A 46 14.87 14.07 -21.59
CA SER A 46 13.86 14.78 -20.79
C SER A 46 12.53 14.02 -20.69
N VAL A 47 12.44 12.84 -21.28
CA VAL A 47 11.20 12.06 -21.35
C VAL A 47 11.26 10.88 -20.38
N THR A 48 10.17 10.62 -19.69
CA THR A 48 9.99 9.44 -18.86
C THR A 48 9.21 8.38 -19.64
N HIS A 49 9.75 7.19 -19.72
CA HIS A 49 9.22 6.05 -20.46
C HIS A 49 8.85 4.92 -19.50
N GLY A 50 7.82 4.16 -19.80
CA GLY A 50 7.52 2.90 -19.14
C GLY A 50 8.42 1.77 -19.67
N PHE A 51 8.58 0.69 -18.92
CA PHE A 51 9.23 -0.52 -19.42
C PHE A 51 8.59 -1.80 -18.88
N LEU A 52 8.83 -2.86 -19.64
CA LEU A 52 8.72 -4.26 -19.21
C LEU A 52 10.09 -4.91 -19.35
N LEU A 53 10.51 -5.64 -18.32
CA LEU A 53 11.64 -6.55 -18.35
C LEU A 53 11.09 -7.98 -18.23
N SER A 54 11.23 -8.77 -19.28
CA SER A 54 10.77 -10.17 -19.34
C SER A 54 11.87 -11.05 -19.92
N GLY A 55 12.17 -12.18 -19.25
CA GLY A 55 13.22 -13.08 -19.71
C GLY A 55 14.59 -12.43 -19.88
N GLY A 56 14.90 -11.36 -19.14
CA GLY A 56 16.15 -10.60 -19.23
C GLY A 56 16.21 -9.59 -20.38
N GLN A 57 15.12 -9.39 -21.11
CA GLN A 57 15.02 -8.44 -22.22
C GLN A 57 14.11 -7.26 -21.85
N PHE A 58 14.62 -6.03 -22.07
CA PHE A 58 13.82 -4.83 -21.92
C PHE A 58 12.97 -4.54 -23.17
N SER A 59 11.74 -4.15 -22.91
CA SER A 59 10.85 -3.57 -23.92
C SER A 59 10.34 -2.23 -23.39
N ALA A 60 10.45 -1.17 -24.20
CA ALA A 60 9.88 0.12 -23.86
C ALA A 60 8.36 0.05 -23.93
N ILE A 61 7.72 0.76 -23.02
CA ILE A 61 6.28 1.02 -23.02
C ILE A 61 6.13 2.52 -23.16
N ASP A 62 5.71 2.94 -24.35
CA ASP A 62 5.52 4.36 -24.65
C ASP A 62 4.12 4.59 -25.15
N PHE A 63 3.44 5.55 -24.55
CA PHE A 63 2.20 6.04 -25.12
C PHE A 63 2.54 7.12 -26.18
N PRO A 64 1.99 7.01 -27.40
CA PRO A 64 2.30 7.94 -28.46
C PRO A 64 2.01 9.40 -28.08
N GLY A 65 3.03 10.27 -28.18
CA GLY A 65 2.92 11.69 -27.86
C GLY A 65 3.07 12.05 -26.40
N ALA A 66 3.22 11.07 -25.49
CA ALA A 66 3.40 11.34 -24.09
C ALA A 66 4.80 11.84 -23.74
N THR A 67 4.89 12.77 -22.80
CA THR A 67 6.15 13.24 -22.18
C THR A 67 6.53 12.41 -20.94
N TYR A 68 5.60 11.61 -20.46
CA TYR A 68 5.76 10.70 -19.33
C TYR A 68 4.94 9.44 -19.57
N THR A 69 5.53 8.27 -19.39
CA THR A 69 4.85 6.97 -19.31
C THR A 69 5.46 6.17 -18.18
N ALA A 70 4.65 5.52 -17.36
CA ALA A 70 5.09 4.63 -16.29
C ALA A 70 4.16 3.42 -16.19
N ALA A 71 4.72 2.23 -15.99
CA ALA A 71 3.97 1.00 -15.73
C ALA A 71 4.05 0.69 -14.23
N TYR A 72 2.89 0.57 -13.55
CA TYR A 72 2.83 0.44 -12.10
C TYR A 72 2.53 -0.96 -11.61
N PHE A 73 1.67 -1.70 -12.31
CA PHE A 73 1.19 -3.01 -11.90
C PHE A 73 1.24 -4.00 -13.06
N VAL A 74 1.43 -5.25 -12.75
CA VAL A 74 1.30 -6.36 -13.69
C VAL A 74 0.58 -7.51 -12.97
N ASN A 75 -0.45 -8.09 -13.61
CA ASN A 75 -1.23 -9.19 -13.05
C ASN A 75 -0.70 -10.57 -13.49
N THR A 76 -1.35 -11.64 -13.04
CA THR A 76 -0.96 -13.02 -13.39
C THR A 76 -1.20 -13.41 -14.84
N THR A 77 -1.96 -12.63 -15.58
CA THR A 77 -2.18 -12.76 -17.03
C THR A 77 -1.22 -11.91 -17.85
N ASP A 78 -0.29 -11.21 -17.19
CA ASP A 78 0.71 -10.29 -17.74
C ASP A 78 0.10 -9.02 -18.34
N ASP A 79 -1.12 -8.63 -17.92
CA ASP A 79 -1.67 -7.32 -18.24
C ASP A 79 -1.00 -6.27 -17.36
N ILE A 80 -0.59 -5.17 -17.97
CA ILE A 80 0.17 -4.09 -17.32
C ILE A 80 -0.71 -2.85 -17.22
N LEU A 81 -0.84 -2.33 -16.00
CA LEU A 81 -1.53 -1.07 -15.73
C LEU A 81 -0.51 0.04 -15.45
N GLY A 82 -0.73 1.20 -16.01
CA GLY A 82 0.17 2.33 -15.81
C GLY A 82 -0.49 3.68 -16.07
N GLN A 83 0.33 4.72 -16.08
CA GLN A 83 -0.06 6.09 -16.40
C GLN A 83 0.84 6.69 -17.47
N TYR A 84 0.30 7.59 -18.26
CA TYR A 84 1.05 8.45 -19.17
C TYR A 84 0.58 9.90 -19.04
N GLN A 85 1.39 10.85 -19.51
CA GLN A 85 1.08 12.28 -19.46
C GLN A 85 1.23 12.92 -20.86
N ILE A 86 0.18 13.57 -21.30
CA ILE A 86 0.15 14.44 -22.49
C ILE A 86 -0.33 15.81 -22.06
N ASP A 87 0.34 16.87 -22.52
CA ASP A 87 -0.01 18.28 -22.24
C ASP A 87 -0.19 18.59 -20.73
N GLY A 88 0.60 17.93 -19.89
CA GLY A 88 0.53 18.12 -18.44
C GLY A 88 -0.54 17.26 -17.72
N VAL A 89 -1.39 16.57 -18.46
CA VAL A 89 -2.51 15.76 -17.95
C VAL A 89 -2.11 14.28 -17.84
N PHE A 90 -2.44 13.64 -16.71
CA PHE A 90 -2.21 12.22 -16.48
C PHE A 90 -3.42 11.38 -16.87
N HIS A 91 -3.16 10.30 -17.59
CA HIS A 91 -4.13 9.30 -18.00
C HIS A 91 -3.67 7.92 -17.56
N SER A 92 -4.60 7.03 -17.24
CA SER A 92 -4.30 5.63 -16.97
C SER A 92 -4.37 4.79 -18.25
N TYR A 93 -3.53 3.76 -18.35
CA TYR A 93 -3.58 2.82 -19.46
C TYR A 93 -3.53 1.38 -18.97
N LEU A 94 -4.15 0.47 -19.74
CA LEU A 94 -3.96 -0.97 -19.65
C LEU A 94 -3.23 -1.46 -20.89
N MET A 95 -2.17 -2.20 -20.69
CA MET A 95 -1.46 -2.92 -21.74
C MET A 95 -1.71 -4.41 -21.59
N ALA A 96 -2.58 -4.98 -22.43
CA ALA A 96 -2.92 -6.39 -22.42
C ALA A 96 -1.98 -7.20 -23.30
N ARG A 97 -1.51 -8.36 -22.82
CA ARG A 97 -0.64 -9.24 -23.60
C ARG A 97 -1.44 -10.00 -24.67
N ARG A 98 -1.14 -9.74 -25.94
CA ARG A 98 -1.67 -10.51 -27.06
C ARG A 98 -0.77 -11.73 -27.35
N ALA A 99 -1.23 -12.92 -26.97
CA ALA A 99 -0.65 -14.25 -27.26
C ALA A 99 0.48 -14.73 -26.34
N ARG A 100 0.45 -16.06 -26.07
CA ARG A 100 1.34 -16.79 -25.14
C ARG A 100 2.84 -16.81 -25.49
N HIS A 101 3.26 -16.23 -26.61
CA HIS A 101 4.64 -16.24 -27.10
C HIS A 101 5.08 -14.95 -27.83
N GLY A 102 4.39 -13.83 -27.64
CA GLY A 102 4.73 -12.55 -28.29
C GLY A 102 5.51 -11.60 -27.38
N THR A 103 6.56 -10.99 -27.92
CA THR A 103 7.32 -9.91 -27.27
C THR A 103 6.67 -8.54 -27.47
N HIS A 104 5.49 -8.48 -28.08
CA HIS A 104 4.80 -7.24 -28.40
C HIS A 104 3.54 -7.06 -27.55
N TYR A 105 3.42 -5.90 -26.95
CA TYR A 105 2.26 -5.46 -26.15
C TYR A 105 1.44 -4.47 -26.97
N THR A 106 0.14 -4.44 -26.71
CA THR A 106 -0.73 -3.35 -27.14
C THR A 106 -1.03 -2.50 -25.91
N VAL A 107 -0.67 -1.22 -25.98
CA VAL A 107 -1.01 -0.25 -24.93
C VAL A 107 -2.40 0.28 -25.22
N THR A 108 -3.29 0.20 -24.22
CA THR A 108 -4.62 0.76 -24.26
C THR A 108 -4.69 1.91 -23.26
N ASP A 109 -5.02 3.09 -23.76
CA ASP A 109 -5.40 4.22 -22.93
C ASP A 109 -6.74 3.89 -22.25
N LEU A 110 -6.78 3.99 -20.93
CA LEU A 110 -8.04 3.80 -20.21
C LEU A 110 -8.93 5.04 -20.31
N GLY A 111 -8.36 6.19 -20.72
CA GLY A 111 -9.06 7.46 -20.76
C GLY A 111 -9.33 8.04 -19.37
N ALA A 112 -10.23 9.02 -19.37
CA ALA A 112 -10.86 9.57 -18.16
C ALA A 112 -12.39 9.55 -18.36
N LEU A 113 -13.12 10.01 -17.38
CA LEU A 113 -14.58 10.10 -17.45
C LEU A 113 -15.07 11.40 -18.13
N GLY A 114 -14.29 11.91 -19.09
CA GLY A 114 -14.55 13.16 -19.80
C GLY A 114 -13.80 14.36 -19.25
N GLY A 115 -13.14 14.23 -18.13
CA GLY A 115 -12.23 15.23 -17.55
C GLY A 115 -10.76 14.98 -17.92
N SER A 116 -9.87 15.62 -17.19
CA SER A 116 -8.45 15.73 -17.57
C SER A 116 -7.56 14.61 -17.06
N SER A 117 -7.95 13.84 -16.02
CA SER A 117 -7.05 12.86 -15.41
C SER A 117 -7.74 11.60 -14.90
N SER A 118 -6.96 10.53 -14.76
CA SER A 118 -7.37 9.30 -14.09
C SER A 118 -6.21 8.65 -13.35
N ILE A 119 -6.52 7.94 -12.27
CA ILE A 119 -5.58 7.14 -11.51
C ILE A 119 -6.21 5.79 -11.17
N ALA A 120 -5.50 4.71 -11.46
CA ALA A 120 -5.93 3.36 -11.12
C ALA A 120 -5.24 2.90 -9.84
N PHE A 121 -6.02 2.34 -8.91
CA PHE A 121 -5.53 1.89 -7.61
C PHE A 121 -5.30 0.38 -7.53
N GLY A 122 -5.92 -0.40 -8.40
CA GLY A 122 -5.71 -1.83 -8.41
C GLY A 122 -6.22 -2.52 -9.65
N ILE A 123 -5.68 -3.71 -9.92
CA ILE A 123 -6.07 -4.63 -10.97
C ILE A 123 -6.19 -6.03 -10.38
N ASN A 124 -7.26 -6.75 -10.69
CA ASN A 124 -7.41 -8.16 -10.32
C ASN A 124 -6.94 -9.10 -11.46
N ASN A 125 -6.97 -10.39 -11.18
CA ASN A 125 -6.54 -11.41 -12.14
C ASN A 125 -7.49 -11.61 -13.34
N ALA A 126 -8.69 -11.04 -13.30
CA ALA A 126 -9.64 -11.04 -14.41
C ALA A 126 -9.47 -9.82 -15.33
N GLY A 127 -8.53 -8.93 -15.02
CA GLY A 127 -8.29 -7.70 -15.79
C GLY A 127 -9.25 -6.55 -15.44
N GLY A 128 -10.00 -6.69 -14.35
CA GLY A 128 -10.80 -5.60 -13.78
C GLY A 128 -9.90 -4.58 -13.09
N ILE A 129 -10.11 -3.30 -13.38
CA ILE A 129 -9.32 -2.18 -12.85
C ILE A 129 -10.26 -1.19 -12.19
N THR A 130 -9.86 -0.66 -11.04
CA THR A 130 -10.62 0.36 -10.31
C THR A 130 -9.72 1.50 -9.85
N GLY A 131 -10.32 2.65 -9.59
CA GLY A 131 -9.60 3.83 -9.18
C GLY A 131 -10.49 5.06 -9.12
N ALA A 132 -9.90 6.21 -9.44
CA ALA A 132 -10.60 7.48 -9.56
C ALA A 132 -10.25 8.17 -10.88
N ALA A 133 -11.22 8.87 -11.48
CA ALA A 133 -11.03 9.61 -12.72
C ALA A 133 -11.85 10.89 -12.70
N ASN A 134 -11.34 11.94 -13.35
CA ASN A 134 -12.07 13.18 -13.44
C ASN A 134 -13.17 13.09 -14.50
N VAL A 135 -14.35 13.56 -14.15
CA VAL A 135 -15.46 13.81 -15.09
C VAL A 135 -15.26 15.17 -15.78
N ALA A 136 -16.14 15.53 -16.72
CA ALA A 136 -16.00 16.76 -17.50
C ALA A 136 -15.99 18.07 -16.67
N SER A 137 -16.53 18.05 -15.46
CA SER A 137 -16.46 19.17 -14.50
C SER A 137 -15.15 19.21 -13.69
N GLU A 138 -14.24 18.28 -13.93
CA GLU A 138 -13.02 18.03 -13.16
C GLU A 138 -13.23 17.51 -11.73
N ASP A 139 -14.46 17.12 -11.40
CA ASP A 139 -14.77 16.40 -10.18
C ASP A 139 -14.20 14.98 -10.25
N GLN A 140 -13.84 14.41 -9.10
CA GLN A 140 -13.21 13.09 -9.04
C GLN A 140 -14.24 11.99 -8.79
N HIS A 141 -14.51 11.14 -9.77
CA HIS A 141 -15.42 10.00 -9.63
C HIS A 141 -14.68 8.65 -9.56
N PRO A 142 -15.19 7.69 -8.79
CA PRO A 142 -14.72 6.31 -8.83
C PRO A 142 -15.06 5.68 -10.19
N PHE A 143 -14.17 4.83 -10.69
CA PHE A 143 -14.41 4.10 -11.92
C PHE A 143 -14.13 2.60 -11.78
N VAL A 144 -14.77 1.82 -12.64
CA VAL A 144 -14.33 0.48 -13.04
C VAL A 144 -14.00 0.49 -14.53
N TRP A 145 -12.86 -0.10 -14.88
CA TRP A 145 -12.51 -0.37 -16.25
C TRP A 145 -12.43 -1.89 -16.46
N TYR A 146 -13.13 -2.39 -17.46
CA TYR A 146 -13.13 -3.79 -17.82
C TYR A 146 -13.38 -3.98 -19.32
N ALA A 147 -12.64 -4.90 -19.96
CA ALA A 147 -12.81 -5.27 -21.37
C ALA A 147 -12.83 -4.08 -22.35
N GLY A 148 -12.01 -3.05 -22.11
CA GLY A 148 -11.87 -1.89 -23.00
C GLY A 148 -12.82 -0.73 -22.71
N LYS A 149 -13.62 -0.81 -21.65
CA LYS A 149 -14.58 0.22 -21.28
C LYS A 149 -14.34 0.73 -19.87
N MET A 150 -14.11 2.05 -19.72
CA MET A 150 -14.20 2.75 -18.45
C MET A 150 -15.67 3.09 -18.18
N THR A 151 -16.13 2.77 -16.99
CA THR A 151 -17.48 3.04 -16.53
C THR A 151 -17.39 3.87 -15.26
N ASP A 152 -18.06 5.01 -15.26
CA ASP A 152 -18.26 5.83 -14.08
C ASP A 152 -19.10 5.03 -13.08
N LEU A 153 -18.60 4.85 -11.88
CA LEU A 153 -19.32 4.22 -10.77
C LEU A 153 -20.22 5.23 -10.05
N GLY A 154 -20.08 6.51 -10.39
CA GLY A 154 -20.86 7.61 -9.85
C GLY A 154 -20.55 7.95 -8.41
N THR A 155 -21.08 9.10 -8.01
CA THR A 155 -21.16 9.55 -6.62
C THR A 155 -22.61 9.56 -6.17
N SER A 156 -22.86 9.97 -4.95
CA SER A 156 -24.23 10.16 -4.46
C SER A 156 -24.71 11.61 -4.61
N GLY A 157 -24.26 12.27 -5.69
CA GLY A 157 -24.62 13.64 -6.05
C GLY A 157 -23.64 14.70 -5.58
N GLY A 158 -22.61 14.33 -4.83
CA GLY A 158 -21.46 15.20 -4.53
C GLY A 158 -20.38 15.10 -5.62
N PRO A 159 -19.35 15.96 -5.58
CA PRO A 159 -18.35 16.04 -6.63
C PRO A 159 -17.29 14.93 -6.57
N ASN A 160 -17.04 14.32 -5.39
CA ASN A 160 -15.86 13.49 -5.22
C ASN A 160 -16.18 12.06 -4.75
N GLY A 161 -15.31 11.14 -5.15
CA GLY A 161 -15.30 9.77 -4.71
C GLY A 161 -14.11 8.99 -5.24
N SER A 162 -13.86 7.83 -4.62
CA SER A 162 -12.80 6.91 -5.05
C SER A 162 -13.18 5.47 -4.75
N ALA A 163 -12.67 4.53 -5.54
CA ALA A 163 -12.81 3.09 -5.34
C ALA A 163 -11.44 2.46 -5.06
N GLY A 164 -11.36 1.59 -4.06
CA GLY A 164 -10.18 0.76 -3.78
C GLY A 164 -9.93 -0.30 -4.86
N GLY A 165 -8.99 -1.20 -4.63
CA GLY A 165 -8.71 -2.30 -5.56
C GLY A 165 -9.89 -3.28 -5.65
N PRO A 166 -10.12 -3.91 -6.84
CA PRO A 166 -11.18 -4.88 -7.01
C PRO A 166 -10.80 -6.23 -6.43
N ASN A 167 -11.77 -6.97 -5.88
CA ASN A 167 -11.59 -8.37 -5.53
C ASN A 167 -11.62 -9.30 -6.76
N GLY A 168 -11.45 -10.61 -6.56
CA GLY A 168 -11.46 -11.59 -7.65
C GLY A 168 -12.79 -11.67 -8.42
N SER A 169 -13.89 -11.16 -7.88
CA SER A 169 -15.20 -11.09 -8.49
C SER A 169 -15.51 -9.73 -9.14
N ASN A 170 -14.54 -8.84 -9.26
CA ASN A 170 -14.70 -7.47 -9.76
C ASN A 170 -15.59 -6.56 -8.90
N GLU A 171 -15.86 -6.95 -7.66
CA GLU A 171 -16.47 -6.04 -6.70
C GLU A 171 -15.41 -5.08 -6.16
N THR A 172 -15.81 -3.86 -5.86
CA THR A 172 -14.94 -2.89 -5.20
C THR A 172 -15.71 -2.10 -4.15
N ALA A 173 -14.99 -1.57 -3.18
CA ALA A 173 -15.57 -0.72 -2.14
C ALA A 173 -14.78 0.60 -2.06
N GLY A 174 -15.42 1.63 -1.53
CA GLY A 174 -14.78 2.94 -1.45
C GLY A 174 -15.65 3.96 -0.72
N ALA A 175 -15.37 5.23 -0.98
CA ALA A 175 -16.13 6.34 -0.43
C ALA A 175 -16.54 7.33 -1.52
N VAL A 176 -17.74 7.90 -1.38
CA VAL A 176 -18.26 8.94 -2.27
C VAL A 176 -18.91 10.04 -1.46
N GLU A 177 -18.90 11.26 -1.97
CA GLU A 177 -19.67 12.36 -1.40
C GLU A 177 -21.11 12.34 -1.87
N SER A 178 -22.01 12.73 -0.97
CA SER A 178 -23.40 13.04 -1.32
C SER A 178 -23.54 14.50 -1.76
N SER A 179 -24.71 14.89 -2.26
CA SER A 179 -25.03 16.30 -2.54
C SER A 179 -25.38 17.11 -1.28
N THR A 180 -25.43 16.48 -0.13
CA THR A 180 -25.89 17.10 1.11
C THR A 180 -24.70 17.56 1.94
N MET A 181 -24.74 18.83 2.38
CA MET A 181 -23.76 19.32 3.38
C MET A 181 -23.89 18.49 4.66
N ASP A 182 -22.78 18.17 5.24
CA ASP A 182 -22.79 17.55 6.55
C ASP A 182 -23.51 18.47 7.56
N PRO A 183 -24.53 17.99 8.27
CA PRO A 183 -25.32 18.82 9.20
C PRO A 183 -24.49 19.42 10.34
N LEU A 184 -23.32 18.87 10.58
CA LEU A 184 -22.41 19.31 11.62
C LEU A 184 -21.16 20.02 11.06
N GLY A 185 -21.04 20.08 9.73
CA GLY A 185 -19.90 20.69 9.05
C GLY A 185 -18.62 19.86 9.12
N GLU A 186 -18.75 18.55 9.33
CA GLU A 186 -17.61 17.61 9.31
C GLU A 186 -17.08 17.41 7.90
N ASP A 187 -15.79 17.12 7.76
CA ASP A 187 -15.15 16.79 6.48
C ASP A 187 -14.61 15.35 6.53
N PHE A 188 -15.51 14.40 6.64
CA PHE A 188 -15.17 13.01 6.90
C PHE A 188 -14.44 12.33 5.74
N CYS A 189 -14.80 12.67 4.49
CA CYS A 189 -14.10 12.20 3.29
C CYS A 189 -12.73 12.86 3.07
N GLY A 190 -12.49 14.03 3.68
CA GLY A 190 -11.21 14.75 3.59
C GLY A 190 -11.00 15.51 2.28
N TYR A 191 -12.07 15.80 1.51
CA TYR A 191 -11.96 16.57 0.26
C TYR A 191 -12.06 18.10 0.47
N GLY A 192 -12.32 18.55 1.69
CA GLY A 192 -12.49 19.98 2.01
C GLY A 192 -13.84 20.55 1.61
N THR A 193 -14.78 19.73 1.21
CA THR A 193 -16.12 20.12 0.75
C THR A 193 -17.14 20.18 1.88
N HIS A 194 -16.88 19.49 2.98
CA HIS A 194 -17.80 19.30 4.11
C HIS A 194 -19.15 18.66 3.71
N LEU A 195 -19.15 17.85 2.64
CA LEU A 195 -20.31 17.06 2.24
C LEU A 195 -20.34 15.73 3.00
N VAL A 196 -21.54 15.17 3.14
CA VAL A 196 -21.72 13.86 3.76
C VAL A 196 -20.94 12.81 2.96
N CYS A 197 -20.08 12.09 3.66
CA CYS A 197 -19.24 11.01 3.14
C CYS A 197 -19.97 9.67 3.26
N LEU A 198 -20.16 8.97 2.15
CA LEU A 198 -20.86 7.69 2.10
C LEU A 198 -19.88 6.57 1.77
N GLY A 199 -19.76 5.58 2.67
CA GLY A 199 -19.16 4.31 2.35
C GLY A 199 -20.03 3.55 1.37
N VAL A 200 -19.43 2.99 0.33
CA VAL A 200 -20.17 2.29 -0.73
C VAL A 200 -19.46 1.02 -1.18
N ILE A 201 -20.25 0.11 -1.74
CA ILE A 201 -19.74 -1.04 -2.49
C ILE A 201 -20.36 -1.04 -3.87
N TRP A 202 -19.59 -1.41 -4.88
CA TRP A 202 -20.06 -1.62 -6.24
C TRP A 202 -19.97 -3.11 -6.60
N ARG A 203 -21.10 -3.66 -7.02
CA ARG A 203 -21.24 -5.00 -7.57
C ARG A 203 -21.91 -4.90 -8.93
N ASP A 204 -21.28 -5.45 -9.95
CA ASP A 204 -21.79 -5.37 -11.35
C ASP A 204 -22.14 -3.93 -11.78
N GLY A 205 -21.37 -2.94 -11.33
CA GLY A 205 -21.58 -1.53 -11.61
C GLY A 205 -22.74 -0.87 -10.83
N VAL A 206 -23.40 -1.62 -9.97
CA VAL A 206 -24.45 -1.09 -9.09
C VAL A 206 -23.85 -0.64 -7.78
N MET A 207 -24.00 0.65 -7.47
CA MET A 207 -23.59 1.24 -6.20
C MET A 207 -24.62 0.92 -5.12
N THR A 208 -24.17 0.36 -4.03
CA THR A 208 -24.96 0.17 -2.81
C THR A 208 -24.29 0.93 -1.68
N GLN A 209 -25.06 1.83 -1.07
CA GLN A 209 -24.59 2.57 0.10
C GLN A 209 -24.50 1.63 1.30
N LEU A 210 -23.39 1.74 2.00
CA LEU A 210 -23.15 1.06 3.27
C LEU A 210 -23.76 1.91 4.41
N SER A 211 -24.33 1.22 5.38
CA SER A 211 -24.98 1.89 6.51
C SER A 211 -23.94 2.59 7.38
N THR A 212 -24.31 3.74 7.93
CA THR A 212 -23.62 4.35 9.07
C THR A 212 -24.07 3.69 10.38
N LEU A 213 -23.55 4.15 11.48
CA LEU A 213 -23.97 3.73 12.81
C LEU A 213 -24.91 4.74 13.49
N GLY A 214 -25.66 5.50 12.66
CA GLY A 214 -26.60 6.52 13.10
C GLY A 214 -26.06 7.94 13.02
N GLY A 215 -24.78 8.12 12.65
CA GLY A 215 -24.21 9.39 12.21
C GLY A 215 -24.41 9.62 10.73
N ASN A 216 -23.74 10.62 10.18
CA ASN A 216 -23.92 11.03 8.80
C ASN A 216 -22.98 10.32 7.83
N ASN A 217 -21.81 9.89 8.32
CA ASN A 217 -20.65 9.56 7.50
C ASN A 217 -20.21 8.11 7.62
N ALA A 218 -19.69 7.54 6.53
CA ALA A 218 -18.99 6.25 6.50
C ALA A 218 -17.93 6.24 5.39
N GLN A 219 -16.88 5.43 5.56
CA GLN A 219 -15.85 5.19 4.56
C GLN A 219 -15.46 3.71 4.55
N ALA A 220 -15.45 3.10 3.38
CA ALA A 220 -14.92 1.76 3.18
C ALA A 220 -13.43 1.81 2.81
N ASN A 221 -12.63 0.90 3.37
CA ASN A 221 -11.18 0.87 3.17
C ASN A 221 -10.72 -0.36 2.39
N THR A 222 -11.22 -1.54 2.71
CA THR A 222 -10.75 -2.81 2.14
C THR A 222 -11.90 -3.76 1.90
N LEU A 223 -11.74 -4.63 0.88
CA LEU A 223 -12.69 -5.67 0.49
C LEU A 223 -11.93 -7.00 0.33
N ASN A 224 -12.43 -8.08 0.93
CA ASN A 224 -11.88 -9.43 0.73
C ASN A 224 -12.60 -10.21 -0.39
N ASN A 225 -12.10 -11.40 -0.72
CA ASN A 225 -12.69 -12.25 -1.77
C ASN A 225 -14.06 -12.85 -1.41
N ARG A 226 -14.53 -12.70 -0.19
CA ARG A 226 -15.88 -13.11 0.25
C ARG A 226 -16.90 -11.99 0.17
N GLY A 227 -16.52 -10.81 -0.31
CA GLY A 227 -17.38 -9.65 -0.37
C GLY A 227 -17.62 -8.95 0.96
N GLN A 228 -16.80 -9.27 1.99
CA GLN A 228 -16.83 -8.52 3.25
C GLN A 228 -16.00 -7.25 3.09
N VAL A 229 -16.64 -6.11 3.30
CA VAL A 229 -16.03 -4.77 3.31
C VAL A 229 -15.72 -4.39 4.75
N VAL A 230 -14.61 -3.72 4.97
CA VAL A 230 -14.26 -3.14 6.27
C VAL A 230 -13.88 -1.67 6.14
N GLY A 231 -14.09 -0.93 7.21
CA GLY A 231 -13.81 0.49 7.21
C GLY A 231 -14.26 1.17 8.50
N VAL A 232 -14.86 2.35 8.36
CA VAL A 232 -15.30 3.19 9.46
C VAL A 232 -16.72 3.72 9.23
N GLY A 233 -17.54 3.71 10.26
CA GLY A 233 -18.86 4.28 10.26
C GLY A 233 -19.05 5.24 11.43
N GLU A 234 -19.65 6.39 11.16
CA GLU A 234 -19.93 7.39 12.16
C GLU A 234 -21.16 7.04 12.98
N THR A 235 -21.12 7.31 14.28
CA THR A 235 -22.23 7.13 15.21
C THR A 235 -23.01 8.44 15.38
N ASN A 236 -24.14 8.41 16.11
CA ASN A 236 -24.85 9.61 16.51
C ASN A 236 -24.39 10.21 17.85
N VAL A 237 -23.31 9.71 18.40
CA VAL A 237 -22.78 10.13 19.70
C VAL A 237 -21.80 11.29 19.50
N ARG A 238 -22.14 12.45 20.06
CA ARG A 238 -21.22 13.59 20.10
C ARG A 238 -20.07 13.30 21.09
N ASP A 239 -18.88 13.67 20.65
CA ASP A 239 -17.69 13.57 21.46
C ASP A 239 -16.89 14.87 21.37
N SER A 240 -16.92 15.65 22.45
CA SER A 240 -16.20 16.92 22.54
C SER A 240 -14.68 16.75 22.56
N SER A 241 -14.18 15.52 22.62
CA SER A 241 -12.76 15.22 22.51
C SER A 241 -12.28 15.12 21.06
N CYS A 242 -13.19 15.07 20.09
CA CYS A 242 -12.84 15.05 18.69
C CYS A 242 -12.20 16.38 18.25
N PRO A 243 -11.06 16.35 17.54
CA PRO A 243 -10.50 17.55 16.95
C PRO A 243 -11.36 18.03 15.79
N ALA A 244 -11.59 19.34 15.70
CA ALA A 244 -12.35 19.90 14.60
C ALA A 244 -11.72 19.57 13.23
N PRO A 245 -12.54 19.32 12.20
CA PRO A 245 -13.99 19.50 12.12
C PRO A 245 -14.83 18.32 12.65
N GLN A 246 -14.22 17.21 13.10
CA GLN A 246 -14.93 16.02 13.61
C GLN A 246 -15.64 16.32 14.92
N LEU A 247 -16.91 15.94 15.05
CA LEU A 247 -17.76 16.15 16.22
C LEU A 247 -18.41 14.85 16.74
N LEU A 248 -18.68 13.89 15.85
CA LEU A 248 -19.29 12.63 16.20
C LEU A 248 -18.22 11.52 16.35
N GLN A 249 -18.50 10.57 17.21
CA GLN A 249 -17.72 9.35 17.30
C GLN A 249 -17.87 8.51 16.02
N PHE A 250 -16.85 7.75 15.71
CA PHE A 250 -16.82 6.79 14.63
C PHE A 250 -16.33 5.43 15.12
N GLN A 251 -16.82 4.36 14.52
CA GLN A 251 -16.47 2.99 14.87
C GLN A 251 -15.96 2.23 13.67
N ALA A 252 -15.04 1.33 13.91
CA ALA A 252 -14.69 0.32 12.94
C ALA A 252 -15.90 -0.56 12.63
N VAL A 253 -16.10 -0.87 11.36
CA VAL A 253 -17.24 -1.68 10.90
C VAL A 253 -16.80 -2.70 9.86
N ALA A 254 -17.55 -3.80 9.81
CA ALA A 254 -17.57 -4.74 8.72
C ALA A 254 -19.00 -4.78 8.14
N TRP A 255 -19.12 -4.64 6.82
CA TRP A 255 -20.35 -4.78 6.09
C TRP A 255 -20.32 -6.06 5.26
N GLY A 256 -21.45 -6.73 5.17
CA GLY A 256 -21.58 -7.96 4.40
C GLY A 256 -20.96 -9.19 5.09
N PRO A 257 -20.87 -10.33 4.33
CA PRO A 257 -21.02 -10.43 2.85
C PRO A 257 -22.45 -10.34 2.30
N ARG A 258 -23.49 -10.36 3.14
CA ARG A 258 -24.87 -10.16 2.68
C ARG A 258 -25.24 -8.69 2.70
N ASP A 259 -26.06 -8.28 1.72
CA ASP A 259 -26.52 -6.91 1.63
C ASP A 259 -27.31 -6.50 2.89
N GLY A 260 -27.05 -5.27 3.37
CA GLY A 260 -27.64 -4.74 4.58
C GLY A 260 -27.06 -5.30 5.89
N GLU A 261 -26.17 -6.30 5.83
CA GLU A 261 -25.49 -6.80 7.01
C GLU A 261 -24.42 -5.81 7.43
N ILE A 262 -24.50 -5.35 8.68
CA ILE A 262 -23.51 -4.49 9.30
C ILE A 262 -23.14 -5.05 10.65
N GLN A 263 -21.85 -5.17 10.89
CA GLN A 263 -21.29 -5.55 12.17
C GLN A 263 -20.44 -4.40 12.68
N VAL A 264 -20.83 -3.84 13.82
CA VAL A 264 -19.93 -2.95 14.55
C VAL A 264 -18.76 -3.78 15.07
N LEU A 265 -17.59 -3.30 14.81
CA LEU A 265 -16.37 -3.84 15.37
C LEU A 265 -16.05 -3.00 16.62
N PRO A 266 -16.46 -3.46 17.80
CA PRO A 266 -16.40 -2.62 18.99
C PRO A 266 -14.96 -2.27 19.33
N PRO A 267 -14.70 -1.06 19.81
CA PRO A 267 -13.37 -0.68 20.26
C PRO A 267 -12.98 -1.49 21.52
N LEU A 268 -11.73 -1.46 21.85
CA LEU A 268 -11.23 -2.04 23.07
C LEU A 268 -11.82 -1.30 24.29
N ARG A 269 -11.86 -1.99 25.44
CA ARG A 269 -12.41 -1.41 26.65
C ARG A 269 -11.69 -0.12 27.06
N GLY A 270 -12.42 0.97 27.11
CA GLY A 270 -11.91 2.31 27.43
C GLY A 270 -11.73 3.21 26.21
N ASP A 271 -11.76 2.64 25.02
CA ASP A 271 -11.75 3.39 23.77
C ASP A 271 -13.18 3.74 23.33
N THR A 272 -13.28 4.78 22.52
CA THR A 272 -14.58 5.28 22.03
C THR A 272 -14.70 5.27 20.50
N VAL A 273 -13.60 5.15 19.80
CA VAL A 273 -13.55 5.16 18.33
C VAL A 273 -12.60 4.08 17.79
N GLY A 274 -12.73 3.76 16.49
CA GLY A 274 -11.86 2.80 15.83
C GLY A 274 -11.93 2.84 14.32
N PHE A 275 -10.88 2.33 13.68
CA PHE A 275 -10.74 2.12 12.24
C PHE A 275 -10.40 0.68 11.93
N ALA A 276 -11.07 0.09 10.95
CA ALA A 276 -10.66 -1.18 10.34
C ALA A 276 -9.81 -0.90 9.10
N LEU A 277 -8.60 -1.46 9.05
CA LEU A 277 -7.59 -1.16 8.04
C LEU A 277 -7.31 -2.31 7.08
N GLY A 278 -7.45 -3.56 7.53
CA GLY A 278 -7.21 -4.75 6.72
C GLY A 278 -8.10 -5.90 7.13
N ASN A 279 -8.38 -6.82 6.21
CA ASN A 279 -9.08 -8.06 6.48
C ASN A 279 -8.54 -9.22 5.63
N ASN A 280 -8.74 -10.44 6.12
CA ASN A 280 -8.42 -11.67 5.38
C ASN A 280 -9.69 -12.42 4.93
N ASP A 281 -9.51 -13.50 4.16
CA ASP A 281 -10.62 -14.32 3.66
C ASP A 281 -11.29 -15.17 4.76
N LYS A 282 -10.78 -15.20 5.97
CA LYS A 282 -11.42 -15.82 7.13
C LYS A 282 -12.39 -14.89 7.85
N GLY A 283 -12.45 -13.61 7.43
CA GLY A 283 -13.30 -12.60 8.06
C GLY A 283 -12.71 -12.00 9.33
N GLN A 284 -11.43 -12.21 9.56
CA GLN A 284 -10.68 -11.52 10.60
C GLN A 284 -10.32 -10.12 10.10
N VAL A 285 -10.43 -9.14 10.98
CA VAL A 285 -10.23 -7.73 10.66
C VAL A 285 -9.17 -7.15 11.59
N VAL A 286 -8.32 -6.30 11.07
CA VAL A 286 -7.30 -5.60 11.86
C VAL A 286 -7.41 -4.10 11.71
N GLY A 287 -6.96 -3.39 12.72
CA GLY A 287 -6.99 -1.94 12.71
C GLY A 287 -6.48 -1.32 14.01
N SER A 288 -7.08 -0.21 14.36
CA SER A 288 -6.72 0.59 15.52
C SER A 288 -7.93 1.12 16.25
N THR A 289 -7.82 1.27 17.56
CA THR A 289 -8.84 1.92 18.42
C THR A 289 -8.22 2.94 19.36
N GLY A 290 -9.04 3.87 19.83
CA GLY A 290 -8.65 4.89 20.78
C GLY A 290 -9.81 5.80 21.15
N THR A 291 -9.50 6.98 21.67
CA THR A 291 -10.46 8.07 21.85
C THR A 291 -10.42 8.99 20.63
N CYS A 292 -11.44 9.78 20.42
CA CYS A 292 -11.47 10.68 19.25
C CYS A 292 -10.27 11.65 19.21
N THR A 293 -9.80 12.11 20.37
CA THR A 293 -8.64 13.00 20.46
C THR A 293 -7.35 12.40 19.92
N ASN A 294 -7.16 11.09 20.11
CA ASN A 294 -5.89 10.43 19.82
C ASN A 294 -5.95 9.46 18.63
N THR A 295 -7.08 9.39 17.93
CA THR A 295 -7.27 8.48 16.79
C THR A 295 -7.46 9.21 15.47
N ALA A 296 -7.84 10.49 15.51
CA ALA A 296 -8.16 11.30 14.33
C ALA A 296 -6.97 12.04 13.73
N VAL A 297 -5.76 11.83 14.22
CA VAL A 297 -4.62 12.65 13.81
C VAL A 297 -3.91 12.01 12.62
N ALA A 298 -4.03 12.67 11.46
CA ALA A 298 -3.12 12.45 10.35
C ALA A 298 -1.66 12.42 10.86
N PRO A 299 -0.78 11.60 10.31
CA PRO A 299 -0.90 11.06 8.97
C PRO A 299 -1.30 9.58 8.90
N PHE A 300 -1.61 8.91 10.02
CA PHE A 300 -1.70 7.44 10.03
C PHE A 300 -3.10 6.87 10.24
N ALA A 301 -4.09 7.65 10.63
CA ALA A 301 -5.39 7.13 11.09
C ALA A 301 -5.21 5.99 12.11
N ILE A 302 -4.27 6.16 13.03
CA ILE A 302 -3.98 5.16 14.05
C ILE A 302 -4.25 5.74 15.43
N GLY A 303 -4.88 4.93 16.28
CA GLY A 303 -5.06 5.21 17.70
C GLY A 303 -3.97 4.56 18.54
N PRO A 304 -4.07 4.67 19.86
CA PRO A 304 -3.08 4.09 20.77
C PRO A 304 -3.10 2.57 20.83
N HIS A 305 -4.17 1.91 20.36
CA HIS A 305 -4.35 0.49 20.55
C HIS A 305 -4.56 -0.25 19.24
N ALA A 306 -3.65 -1.18 18.93
CA ALA A 306 -3.82 -2.14 17.86
C ALA A 306 -4.82 -3.22 18.23
N VAL A 307 -5.70 -3.57 17.30
CA VAL A 307 -6.79 -4.52 17.51
C VAL A 307 -6.93 -5.52 16.38
N LEU A 308 -7.27 -6.75 16.73
CA LEU A 308 -7.79 -7.78 15.83
C LEU A 308 -9.25 -8.05 16.25
N TRP A 309 -10.18 -7.92 15.32
CA TRP A 309 -11.53 -8.43 15.52
C TRP A 309 -11.62 -9.82 14.90
N ASP A 310 -11.76 -10.81 15.76
CA ASP A 310 -12.01 -12.19 15.32
C ASP A 310 -13.51 -12.47 15.47
N HIS A 311 -14.19 -12.62 14.35
CA HIS A 311 -15.66 -12.73 14.31
C HIS A 311 -16.37 -11.62 15.10
N GLY A 312 -15.87 -10.39 15.00
CA GLY A 312 -16.41 -9.20 15.68
C GLY A 312 -16.03 -9.05 17.14
N THR A 313 -15.31 -9.99 17.71
CA THR A 313 -14.80 -9.89 19.07
C THR A 313 -13.45 -9.18 19.07
N PRO A 314 -13.30 -8.02 19.73
CA PRO A 314 -12.05 -7.29 19.77
C PRO A 314 -11.04 -8.00 20.65
N ILE A 315 -9.87 -8.21 20.12
CA ILE A 315 -8.71 -8.77 20.79
C ILE A 315 -7.64 -7.69 20.75
N ALA A 316 -7.22 -7.23 21.91
CA ALA A 316 -6.11 -6.31 22.00
C ALA A 316 -4.85 -7.04 21.53
N LEU A 317 -4.20 -6.50 20.52
CA LEU A 317 -2.91 -7.01 20.10
C LEU A 317 -1.81 -6.61 21.08
N GLY A 318 -2.08 -5.61 21.91
CA GLY A 318 -1.13 -4.98 22.81
C GLY A 318 -0.38 -3.84 22.12
N THR A 319 0.68 -3.40 22.77
CA THR A 319 1.63 -2.42 22.25
C THR A 319 3.04 -2.91 22.58
N LEU A 320 4.02 -2.31 21.96
CA LEU A 320 5.43 -2.53 22.32
C LEU A 320 5.86 -1.68 23.54
N GLY A 321 4.89 -1.27 24.35
CA GLY A 321 5.09 -0.47 25.57
C GLY A 321 4.68 0.99 25.43
N GLY A 322 4.50 1.49 24.22
CA GLY A 322 4.00 2.84 23.92
C GLY A 322 2.51 2.98 24.19
N LYS A 323 2.05 4.23 24.32
CA LYS A 323 0.67 4.59 24.69
C LYS A 323 -0.01 5.45 23.66
N THR A 324 0.73 6.01 22.70
CA THR A 324 0.21 7.04 21.79
C THR A 324 -0.24 6.50 20.45
N ALA A 325 0.42 5.48 19.92
CA ALA A 325 0.00 4.90 18.65
C ALA A 325 0.38 3.41 18.50
N ALA A 326 -0.60 2.61 18.11
CA ALA A 326 -0.45 1.23 17.65
C ALA A 326 -1.57 0.85 16.67
N ALA A 327 -1.24 0.13 15.62
CA ALA A 327 -2.23 -0.34 14.64
C ALA A 327 -1.81 -1.68 14.02
N GLY A 328 -2.79 -2.56 13.78
CA GLY A 328 -2.66 -3.67 12.84
C GLY A 328 -2.89 -3.16 11.41
N LYS A 329 -1.92 -3.31 10.53
CA LYS A 329 -1.99 -2.81 9.16
C LYS A 329 -2.44 -3.85 8.16
N SER A 330 -1.89 -5.04 8.24
CA SER A 330 -2.16 -6.15 7.31
C SER A 330 -2.26 -7.46 8.07
N ILE A 331 -3.05 -8.38 7.54
CA ILE A 331 -3.27 -9.70 8.11
C ILE A 331 -3.26 -10.74 7.00
N ASN A 332 -2.51 -11.83 7.18
CA ASN A 332 -2.49 -12.94 6.25
C ASN A 332 -3.60 -13.97 6.54
N ASN A 333 -3.73 -14.97 5.65
CA ASN A 333 -4.76 -16.01 5.81
C ASN A 333 -4.44 -17.02 6.93
N ARG A 334 -3.30 -16.94 7.61
CA ARG A 334 -3.03 -17.70 8.84
C ARG A 334 -3.51 -16.98 10.10
N GLY A 335 -3.86 -15.70 9.99
CA GLY A 335 -4.29 -14.87 11.11
C GLY A 335 -3.11 -14.17 11.81
N GLU A 336 -1.96 -14.13 11.16
CA GLU A 336 -0.81 -13.36 11.63
C GLU A 336 -0.95 -11.91 11.16
N VAL A 337 -0.71 -10.99 12.10
CA VAL A 337 -0.88 -9.54 11.88
C VAL A 337 0.47 -8.86 11.89
N VAL A 338 0.73 -8.07 10.88
CA VAL A 338 1.81 -7.08 10.93
C VAL A 338 1.24 -5.69 11.19
N GLY A 339 1.94 -4.94 12.01
CA GLY A 339 1.55 -3.60 12.39
C GLY A 339 2.72 -2.82 12.96
N GLY A 340 2.42 -1.65 13.49
CA GLY A 340 3.42 -0.80 14.13
C GLY A 340 2.93 -0.26 15.48
N SER A 341 3.86 0.02 16.36
CA SER A 341 3.60 0.57 17.70
C SER A 341 4.79 1.39 18.19
N PHE A 342 4.52 2.46 18.93
CA PHE A 342 5.57 3.10 19.72
C PHE A 342 6.05 2.17 20.85
N LEU A 343 7.33 2.31 21.21
CA LEU A 343 7.89 1.74 22.42
C LEU A 343 7.53 2.62 23.65
N ALA A 344 7.92 2.16 24.82
CA ALA A 344 7.64 2.85 26.10
C ALA A 344 8.24 4.27 26.21
N ASP A 345 9.19 4.62 25.35
CA ASP A 345 9.81 5.94 25.30
C ASP A 345 9.00 6.99 24.52
N GLU A 346 7.90 6.57 23.86
CA GLU A 346 7.03 7.41 23.00
C GLU A 346 7.77 8.15 21.88
N LYS A 347 8.92 7.64 21.47
CA LYS A 347 9.77 8.21 20.41
C LYS A 347 10.15 7.19 19.38
N THR A 348 10.39 5.97 19.84
CA THR A 348 10.81 4.84 19.01
C THR A 348 9.57 4.11 18.51
N PHE A 349 9.42 4.05 17.18
CA PHE A 349 8.31 3.33 16.55
C PHE A 349 8.81 2.05 15.92
N HIS A 350 8.30 0.89 16.37
CA HIS A 350 8.69 -0.41 15.85
C HIS A 350 7.55 -1.10 15.12
N SER A 351 7.93 -1.87 14.11
CA SER A 351 7.11 -2.89 13.50
C SER A 351 6.97 -4.07 14.45
N TYR A 352 5.82 -4.74 14.43
CA TYR A 352 5.60 -5.97 15.17
C TYR A 352 4.96 -7.05 14.28
N LEU A 353 5.23 -8.30 14.63
CA LEU A 353 4.41 -9.44 14.21
C LEU A 353 3.61 -9.90 15.42
N TRP A 354 2.33 -10.13 15.21
CA TRP A 354 1.45 -10.71 16.22
C TRP A 354 0.84 -12.01 15.70
N SER A 355 0.82 -13.01 16.55
CA SER A 355 0.00 -14.20 16.36
C SER A 355 -0.66 -14.59 17.68
N LYS A 356 -1.71 -15.41 17.60
CA LYS A 356 -2.42 -15.89 18.80
C LYS A 356 -1.52 -16.72 19.72
N GLU A 357 -0.54 -17.42 19.13
CA GLU A 357 0.37 -18.31 19.84
C GLU A 357 1.49 -17.54 20.55
N THR A 358 2.00 -16.49 19.93
CA THR A 358 3.18 -15.77 20.41
C THR A 358 2.85 -14.43 21.07
N GLY A 359 1.64 -13.90 20.83
CA GLY A 359 1.33 -12.51 21.16
C GLY A 359 2.09 -11.55 20.25
N MET A 360 2.20 -10.28 20.70
CA MET A 360 2.93 -9.25 19.96
C MET A 360 4.43 -9.45 20.16
N LEU A 361 5.11 -9.64 19.05
CA LEU A 361 6.55 -9.80 18.98
C LEU A 361 7.13 -8.57 18.29
N ASP A 362 7.95 -7.83 19.00
CA ASP A 362 8.74 -6.76 18.42
C ASP A 362 9.68 -7.36 17.36
N THR A 363 9.55 -6.91 16.14
CA THR A 363 10.48 -7.32 15.08
C THR A 363 11.83 -6.63 15.24
N GLY A 364 11.90 -5.64 16.11
CA GLY A 364 13.08 -4.84 16.39
C GLY A 364 13.42 -3.87 15.29
N SER A 365 14.54 -3.22 15.45
CA SER A 365 15.21 -2.39 14.48
C SER A 365 16.62 -2.90 14.22
N ILE A 366 17.28 -2.44 13.15
CA ILE A 366 18.60 -2.90 12.78
C ILE A 366 19.66 -2.10 13.54
N GLY A 367 20.50 -2.80 14.32
CA GLY A 367 21.63 -2.18 15.01
C GLY A 367 21.21 -1.11 16.02
N SER A 368 21.55 0.15 15.75
CA SER A 368 21.20 1.31 16.58
C SER A 368 20.05 2.15 16.03
N ASP A 369 19.34 1.67 15.03
CA ASP A 369 18.19 2.37 14.47
C ASP A 369 17.09 2.51 15.54
N LEU A 370 16.42 3.66 15.54
CA LEU A 370 15.41 3.98 16.55
C LEU A 370 14.01 3.55 16.14
N SER A 371 13.74 3.43 14.85
CA SER A 371 12.40 3.15 14.38
C SER A 371 12.38 2.05 13.31
N ALA A 372 11.32 1.26 13.30
CA ALA A 372 11.03 0.27 12.28
C ALA A 372 9.56 0.33 11.84
N TYR A 373 9.34 0.35 10.54
CA TYR A 373 8.02 0.54 9.94
C TYR A 373 7.62 -0.68 9.11
N PRO A 374 6.42 -1.27 9.34
CA PRO A 374 5.97 -2.43 8.59
C PRO A 374 5.53 -2.05 7.18
N GLY A 375 5.89 -2.88 6.21
CA GLY A 375 5.36 -2.84 4.85
C GLY A 375 4.23 -3.84 4.66
N ALA A 376 4.58 -5.14 4.59
CA ALA A 376 3.65 -6.23 4.33
C ALA A 376 4.06 -7.53 5.03
N ILE A 377 3.13 -8.49 5.05
CA ILE A 377 3.34 -9.88 5.48
C ILE A 377 2.77 -10.82 4.43
N ASN A 378 3.50 -11.91 4.13
CA ASN A 378 3.00 -12.98 3.26
C ASN A 378 2.43 -14.17 4.05
N ASP A 379 1.84 -15.15 3.33
CA ASP A 379 1.29 -16.35 3.98
C ASP A 379 2.36 -17.30 4.55
N SER A 380 3.64 -17.06 4.31
CA SER A 380 4.76 -17.76 4.98
C SER A 380 5.20 -17.09 6.29
N GLY A 381 4.63 -15.92 6.66
CA GLY A 381 4.92 -15.17 7.86
C GLY A 381 6.20 -14.35 7.78
N GLN A 382 6.68 -14.10 6.57
CA GLN A 382 7.79 -13.19 6.34
C GLN A 382 7.27 -11.76 6.31
N VAL A 383 7.93 -10.87 7.05
CA VAL A 383 7.59 -9.45 7.16
C VAL A 383 8.67 -8.61 6.53
N VAL A 384 8.29 -7.61 5.78
CA VAL A 384 9.22 -6.62 5.22
C VAL A 384 8.85 -5.21 5.67
N GLY A 385 9.82 -4.31 5.61
CA GLY A 385 9.63 -2.93 6.02
C GLY A 385 10.90 -2.10 5.92
N ALA A 386 10.98 -1.06 6.75
CA ALA A 386 12.17 -0.23 6.91
C ALA A 386 12.56 -0.06 8.38
N SER A 387 13.85 -0.05 8.63
CA SER A 387 14.47 0.34 9.90
C SER A 387 15.19 1.67 9.69
N CYS A 388 14.98 2.64 10.58
CA CYS A 388 15.44 4.02 10.43
C CYS A 388 16.17 4.50 11.69
N ASP A 389 17.25 5.29 11.49
CA ASP A 389 18.07 5.84 12.59
C ASP A 389 17.31 6.85 13.46
N THR A 390 16.26 7.46 12.93
CA THR A 390 15.32 8.34 13.62
C THR A 390 13.90 7.94 13.24
N ASP A 391 13.13 8.83 12.70
CA ASP A 391 11.85 8.56 12.06
C ASP A 391 12.05 8.36 10.55
N LEU A 392 10.96 8.32 9.78
CA LEU A 392 11.01 8.22 8.31
C LEU A 392 11.71 9.41 7.61
N SER A 393 12.08 10.44 8.35
CA SER A 393 12.89 11.55 7.82
C SER A 393 14.40 11.29 7.92
N GLY A 394 14.79 10.27 8.67
CA GLY A 394 16.18 9.84 8.86
C GLY A 394 16.72 8.94 7.76
N ASN A 395 17.83 8.24 8.07
CA ASN A 395 18.39 7.23 7.20
C ASN A 395 17.66 5.91 7.48
N CYS A 396 17.00 5.36 6.48
CA CYS A 396 16.29 4.10 6.59
C CYS A 396 16.96 3.01 5.76
N ARG A 397 16.81 1.76 6.20
CA ARG A 397 17.25 0.56 5.48
C ARG A 397 16.13 -0.46 5.42
N ALA A 398 15.96 -1.09 4.28
CA ALA A 398 14.98 -2.14 4.10
C ALA A 398 15.36 -3.39 4.89
N TYR A 399 14.38 -4.05 5.50
CA TYR A 399 14.59 -5.30 6.22
C TYR A 399 13.64 -6.40 5.75
N ILE A 400 14.07 -7.66 6.03
CA ILE A 400 13.20 -8.82 6.11
C ILE A 400 13.30 -9.40 7.52
N TRP A 401 12.15 -9.67 8.11
CA TRP A 401 12.02 -10.42 9.36
C TRP A 401 11.33 -11.76 9.07
N GLN A 402 11.90 -12.84 9.61
CA GLN A 402 11.38 -14.20 9.38
C GLN A 402 11.86 -15.18 10.44
N TYR A 403 11.18 -16.31 10.55
CA TYR A 403 11.65 -17.44 11.32
C TYR A 403 12.61 -18.29 10.48
N LEU A 404 13.84 -18.47 10.95
CA LEU A 404 14.79 -19.42 10.38
C LEU A 404 14.89 -20.67 11.24
N ARG A 405 14.92 -21.82 10.58
CA ARG A 405 15.18 -23.12 11.24
C ARG A 405 16.69 -23.40 11.26
N GLU A 406 17.21 -23.60 12.47
CA GLU A 406 18.59 -24.05 12.69
C GLU A 406 18.56 -25.43 13.41
N GLY A 407 18.58 -26.53 12.64
CA GLY A 407 18.39 -27.88 13.18
C GLY A 407 16.98 -28.08 13.76
N SER A 408 16.88 -28.37 15.06
CA SER A 408 15.60 -28.51 15.79
C SER A 408 15.09 -27.19 16.38
N SER A 409 15.87 -26.11 16.31
CA SER A 409 15.51 -24.80 16.84
C SER A 409 14.93 -23.90 15.74
N THR A 410 14.02 -23.01 16.16
CA THR A 410 13.49 -21.95 15.29
C THR A 410 13.83 -20.61 15.95
N ARG A 411 14.45 -19.73 15.21
CA ARG A 411 14.86 -18.39 15.67
C ARG A 411 14.28 -17.31 14.77
N ALA A 412 13.73 -16.27 15.37
CA ALA A 412 13.34 -15.05 14.66
C ALA A 412 14.61 -14.27 14.28
N VAL A 413 14.67 -13.81 13.03
CA VAL A 413 15.81 -13.07 12.50
C VAL A 413 15.31 -11.85 11.75
N LEU A 414 15.78 -10.69 12.19
CA LEU A 414 15.66 -9.44 11.45
C LEU A 414 16.97 -9.24 10.66
N THR A 415 16.85 -9.13 9.37
CA THR A 415 18.01 -9.04 8.49
C THR A 415 17.91 -7.75 7.67
N ASP A 416 18.98 -6.97 7.69
CA ASP A 416 19.17 -5.85 6.77
C ASP A 416 19.29 -6.41 5.35
N LEU A 417 18.36 -6.06 4.48
CA LEU A 417 18.39 -6.51 3.09
C LEU A 417 19.67 -6.05 2.38
N ASN A 418 20.29 -4.97 2.82
CA ASN A 418 21.57 -4.52 2.28
C ASN A 418 22.74 -5.49 2.56
N THR A 419 22.61 -6.36 3.57
CA THR A 419 23.62 -7.41 3.85
C THR A 419 23.42 -8.65 2.99
N LEU A 420 22.28 -8.78 2.34
CA LEU A 420 21.93 -9.89 1.46
C LEU A 420 22.20 -9.59 -0.02
N ILE A 421 22.65 -8.39 -0.31
CA ILE A 421 23.02 -7.93 -1.64
C ILE A 421 24.54 -7.91 -1.82
N PRO A 422 25.08 -7.99 -3.06
CA PRO A 422 26.51 -7.87 -3.29
C PRO A 422 27.09 -6.59 -2.68
N SER A 423 28.25 -6.70 -2.07
CA SER A 423 28.92 -5.56 -1.39
C SER A 423 29.30 -4.42 -2.34
N ASP A 424 29.36 -4.69 -3.63
CA ASP A 424 29.60 -3.74 -4.72
C ASP A 424 28.30 -3.23 -5.37
N SER A 425 27.15 -3.59 -4.81
CA SER A 425 25.86 -3.06 -5.29
C SER A 425 25.86 -1.53 -5.22
N PRO A 426 25.50 -0.85 -6.30
CA PRO A 426 25.33 0.60 -6.26
C PRO A 426 24.13 1.04 -5.46
N LEU A 427 23.23 0.11 -5.14
CA LEU A 427 21.96 0.43 -4.49
C LEU A 427 22.03 0.18 -2.99
N TYR A 428 21.45 1.10 -2.27
CA TYR A 428 21.16 1.00 -0.86
C TYR A 428 19.65 0.86 -0.67
N LEU A 429 19.21 -0.27 -0.15
CA LEU A 429 17.77 -0.59 0.00
C LEU A 429 17.22 0.11 1.23
N VAL A 430 16.17 0.91 1.03
CA VAL A 430 15.62 1.83 2.05
C VAL A 430 14.37 1.28 2.70
N PHE A 431 13.43 0.71 1.92
CA PHE A 431 12.13 0.26 2.39
C PHE A 431 11.63 -0.94 1.58
N GLY A 432 11.19 -2.03 2.25
CA GLY A 432 10.41 -3.11 1.64
C GLY A 432 8.92 -2.83 1.79
N PHE A 433 8.20 -2.61 0.69
CA PHE A 433 6.78 -2.29 0.71
C PHE A 433 5.87 -3.49 0.57
N GLY A 434 6.29 -4.49 -0.20
CA GLY A 434 5.51 -5.67 -0.52
C GLY A 434 6.37 -6.92 -0.52
N ILE A 435 5.76 -8.04 -0.20
CA ILE A 435 6.33 -9.38 -0.27
C ILE A 435 5.26 -10.35 -0.73
N ASN A 436 5.58 -11.24 -1.68
CA ASN A 436 4.68 -12.30 -2.13
C ASN A 436 4.97 -13.62 -1.41
N ASP A 437 4.17 -14.67 -1.71
CA ASP A 437 4.34 -15.99 -1.08
C ASP A 437 5.58 -16.77 -1.57
N ALA A 438 6.18 -16.35 -2.67
CA ALA A 438 7.48 -16.83 -3.10
C ALA A 438 8.65 -16.18 -2.32
N GLY A 439 8.37 -15.18 -1.47
CA GLY A 439 9.37 -14.44 -0.71
C GLY A 439 10.06 -13.35 -1.50
N GLU A 440 9.55 -13.01 -2.67
CA GLU A 440 10.07 -11.89 -3.47
C GLU A 440 9.63 -10.57 -2.85
N ILE A 441 10.57 -9.63 -2.74
CA ILE A 441 10.39 -8.34 -2.04
C ILE A 441 10.53 -7.19 -3.03
N VAL A 442 9.58 -6.27 -3.00
CA VAL A 442 9.64 -5.01 -3.74
C VAL A 442 9.71 -3.82 -2.79
N GLY A 443 10.41 -2.77 -3.21
CA GLY A 443 10.58 -1.63 -2.34
C GLY A 443 11.31 -0.46 -2.96
N LEU A 444 11.86 0.42 -2.11
CA LEU A 444 12.58 1.62 -2.46
C LEU A 444 14.06 1.49 -2.09
N ALA A 445 14.94 1.92 -3.00
CA ALA A 445 16.37 2.01 -2.81
C ALA A 445 16.92 3.38 -3.21
N VAL A 446 18.14 3.70 -2.78
CA VAL A 446 18.91 4.86 -3.23
C VAL A 446 20.17 4.35 -3.96
N ASP A 447 20.43 4.86 -5.15
CA ASP A 447 21.74 4.67 -5.80
C ASP A 447 22.78 5.51 -5.08
N GLN A 448 23.75 4.84 -4.48
CA GLN A 448 24.80 5.48 -3.67
C GLN A 448 25.75 6.36 -4.49
N ARG A 449 25.76 6.23 -5.81
CA ARG A 449 26.63 7.01 -6.70
C ARG A 449 26.00 8.33 -7.12
N THR A 450 24.67 8.35 -7.27
CA THR A 450 23.92 9.50 -7.81
C THR A 450 23.03 10.18 -6.76
N GLY A 451 22.66 9.46 -5.70
CA GLY A 451 21.67 9.91 -4.72
C GLY A 451 20.21 9.76 -5.19
N ASP A 452 20.00 9.18 -6.38
CA ASP A 452 18.67 8.97 -6.92
C ASP A 452 17.93 7.83 -6.22
N THR A 453 16.62 7.89 -6.24
CA THR A 453 15.76 6.88 -5.62
C THR A 453 15.22 5.89 -6.64
N HIS A 454 15.29 4.60 -6.32
CA HIS A 454 14.93 3.50 -7.19
C HIS A 454 13.99 2.53 -6.51
N ALA A 455 13.12 1.89 -7.29
CA ALA A 455 12.46 0.68 -6.83
C ALA A 455 13.43 -0.51 -6.91
N PHE A 456 13.25 -1.52 -6.04
CA PHE A 456 13.99 -2.77 -6.11
C PHE A 456 13.05 -3.97 -6.08
N LEU A 457 13.54 -5.07 -6.63
CA LEU A 457 13.02 -6.40 -6.40
C LEU A 457 14.14 -7.27 -5.81
N ALA A 458 13.85 -7.96 -4.73
CA ALA A 458 14.72 -8.98 -4.15
C ALA A 458 14.04 -10.34 -4.22
N THR A 459 14.67 -11.32 -4.83
CA THR A 459 14.17 -12.71 -4.96
C THR A 459 15.04 -13.67 -4.15
N PRO A 460 14.47 -14.53 -3.29
CA PRO A 460 15.23 -15.47 -2.47
C PRO A 460 15.86 -16.56 -3.32
N THR A 461 17.02 -17.10 -2.88
CA THR A 461 17.79 -18.11 -3.58
C THR A 461 17.64 -19.50 -2.97
N SER A 462 17.63 -20.54 -3.83
CA SER A 462 17.54 -21.94 -3.42
C SER A 462 18.86 -22.61 -3.03
N SER A 463 20.01 -21.94 -3.24
CA SER A 463 21.33 -22.50 -2.92
C SER A 463 21.90 -21.88 -1.65
N GLY A 464 22.02 -22.71 -0.60
CA GLY A 464 22.74 -22.35 0.61
C GLY A 464 24.23 -22.07 0.35
N SER A 465 24.54 -20.88 -0.11
CA SER A 465 25.88 -20.30 0.07
C SER A 465 25.86 -19.54 1.38
N SER A 466 26.69 -19.99 2.30
CA SER A 466 26.93 -19.38 3.59
C SER A 466 27.05 -17.86 3.49
N ALA A 467 26.04 -17.14 3.94
CA ALA A 467 26.18 -15.75 4.27
C ALA A 467 27.32 -15.61 5.27
N SER A 468 28.27 -14.77 5.01
CA SER A 468 29.33 -14.43 5.99
C SER A 468 28.68 -13.94 7.27
N PRO A 469 29.21 -14.32 8.43
CA PRO A 469 28.60 -13.94 9.68
C PRO A 469 28.70 -12.44 9.90
N ALA A 470 27.57 -11.91 10.35
CA ALA A 470 27.34 -10.65 11.01
C ALA A 470 28.56 -9.78 11.33
N GLY A 471 28.50 -8.53 10.96
CA GLY A 471 29.22 -7.51 11.66
C GLY A 471 29.99 -6.51 10.81
N GLN A 472 29.36 -5.90 9.84
CA GLN A 472 29.73 -4.53 9.50
C GLN A 472 28.47 -3.73 9.27
N SER A 473 28.09 -2.96 10.29
CA SER A 473 27.18 -1.84 10.12
C SER A 473 27.80 -0.89 9.10
N LEU A 474 27.29 -0.91 7.89
CA LEU A 474 27.60 0.14 6.93
C LEU A 474 26.91 1.40 7.46
N SER A 475 27.66 2.23 8.19
CA SER A 475 27.21 3.58 8.53
C SER A 475 27.16 4.38 7.23
N SER A 476 26.02 4.36 6.56
CA SER A 476 25.83 5.20 5.38
C SER A 476 25.54 6.63 5.83
N PRO A 477 26.27 7.64 5.34
CA PRO A 477 25.97 9.04 5.58
C PRO A 477 24.85 9.61 4.69
N TRP A 478 24.11 8.76 3.98
CA TRP A 478 23.17 9.19 2.97
C TRP A 478 21.79 9.51 3.58
N ARG A 479 21.39 10.76 3.49
CA ARG A 479 20.04 11.20 3.81
C ARG A 479 19.14 10.97 2.60
N ILE A 480 18.00 10.33 2.82
CA ILE A 480 16.94 10.20 1.81
C ILE A 480 16.58 11.61 1.32
N SER A 481 16.54 11.82 0.01
CA SER A 481 16.17 13.12 -0.57
C SER A 481 14.76 13.52 -0.11
N GLU A 482 14.47 14.83 -0.05
CA GLU A 482 13.14 15.32 0.35
C GLU A 482 12.05 14.78 -0.57
N LYS A 483 12.34 14.60 -1.85
CA LYS A 483 11.46 13.97 -2.84
C LYS A 483 11.17 12.51 -2.48
N ALA A 484 12.17 11.75 -2.05
CA ALA A 484 11.99 10.36 -1.61
C ALA A 484 11.26 10.27 -0.27
N ARG A 485 11.53 11.19 0.66
CA ARG A 485 10.76 11.32 1.92
C ARG A 485 9.28 11.60 1.66
N ASN A 486 8.99 12.50 0.74
CA ASN A 486 7.62 12.79 0.35
C ASN A 486 6.95 11.61 -0.35
N LEU A 487 7.69 10.83 -1.14
CA LEU A 487 7.21 9.59 -1.74
C LEU A 487 6.94 8.50 -0.69
N LEU A 488 7.85 8.34 0.28
CA LEU A 488 7.68 7.43 1.43
C LEU A 488 6.45 7.82 2.25
N ARG A 489 6.33 9.10 2.62
CA ARG A 489 5.16 9.61 3.33
C ARG A 489 3.86 9.34 2.56
N ARG A 490 3.79 9.66 1.27
CA ARG A 490 2.60 9.43 0.43
C ARG A 490 2.24 7.95 0.32
N ARG A 491 3.19 7.03 0.21
CA ARG A 491 2.91 5.59 0.10
C ARG A 491 2.55 4.92 1.43
N MET A 492 3.06 5.41 2.54
CA MET A 492 2.63 4.94 3.85
C MET A 492 1.23 5.45 4.21
N PHE A 493 0.77 6.51 3.54
CA PHE A 493 -0.48 7.22 3.77
C PHE A 493 -1.57 6.98 2.70
N VAL A 494 -1.34 6.15 1.66
CA VAL A 494 -2.37 5.80 0.68
C VAL A 494 -3.34 4.79 1.28
N GLY A 495 -4.26 5.32 1.99
CA GLY A 495 -5.49 4.80 2.59
C GLY A 495 -6.34 5.94 3.15
N ALA A 496 -5.84 7.17 3.15
CA ALA A 496 -6.62 8.35 3.48
C ALA A 496 -6.30 9.45 2.45
N GLY A 497 -7.32 9.90 1.79
CA GLY A 497 -7.28 10.80 0.64
C GLY A 497 -6.30 11.99 0.74
N GLN A 498 -5.48 12.13 -0.23
CA GLN A 498 -5.14 13.27 -1.06
C GLN A 498 -4.79 12.77 -2.43
#